data_316c4a342b189c9a8fca12d32f87e892
#
_entry.id   316c4a342b189c9a8fca12d32f87e892
#
_cell.length_a   1.000
_cell.length_b   1.000
_cell.length_c   1.000
_cell.angle_alpha   90.00
_cell.angle_beta   90.00
_cell.angle_gamma   90.00
#
_symmetry.space_group_name_H-M   'P 1'
#
loop_
_entity.id
_entity.type
_entity.pdbx_description
1 polymer ?
#
loop_
_entity_poly.entity_id
_entity_poly.type
_entity_poly.pdbx_seq_one_letter_code
_entity_poly.pdbx_strand_id
1 'polypeptide(L)'
;MEIISSCNTASITPYVPNTSNPWDVMKVKHLYKRLAYGATTTVLDAALSQTPQEVVDALLLDAQTTPNTPAPAWAYWDLSDFNDYDTENNEFISEWYRQAAKDIRDKNLKGRLTFFWLNHFVTQIETYFYAPYTFQYWDILQTHCLGNFKTFVREIGLNPAMLLFLNGFENSSQNPNE
;
A
#
# COMPACT_ATOMS: atom_id res chain seq x y z
N MET A 1 -22.00 -18.31 37.33
CA MET A 1 -20.84 -17.45 37.54
C MET A 1 -20.47 -16.92 36.15
N GLU A 2 -21.06 -15.78 35.76
CA GLU A 2 -20.83 -15.18 34.44
C GLU A 2 -19.47 -14.48 34.46
N ILE A 3 -18.56 -14.95 33.62
CA ILE A 3 -17.34 -14.22 33.34
C ILE A 3 -17.73 -13.12 32.34
N ILE A 4 -18.07 -11.95 32.85
CA ILE A 4 -18.15 -10.75 32.00
C ILE A 4 -16.72 -10.41 31.61
N SER A 5 -16.31 -10.87 30.44
CA SER A 5 -15.14 -10.36 29.76
C SER A 5 -15.39 -8.88 29.48
N SER A 6 -14.86 -8.00 30.32
CA SER A 6 -14.83 -6.58 30.01
C SER A 6 -13.97 -6.42 28.75
N CYS A 7 -14.60 -6.18 27.61
CA CYS A 7 -13.89 -5.68 26.43
C CYS A 7 -13.20 -4.38 26.85
N ASN A 8 -11.89 -4.46 26.99
CA ASN A 8 -11.06 -3.30 27.28
C ASN A 8 -11.07 -2.42 26.02
N THR A 9 -12.06 -1.52 25.92
CA THR A 9 -12.12 -0.54 24.83
C THR A 9 -10.96 0.42 25.03
N ALA A 10 -9.88 0.19 24.31
CA ALA A 10 -8.74 1.10 24.29
C ALA A 10 -9.22 2.49 23.87
N SER A 11 -8.84 3.51 24.63
CA SER A 11 -9.10 4.90 24.27
C SER A 11 -8.39 5.23 22.94
N ILE A 12 -9.08 5.96 22.06
CA ILE A 12 -8.49 6.55 20.84
C ILE A 12 -7.81 7.90 21.11
N THR A 13 -7.67 8.28 22.39
CA THR A 13 -6.94 9.51 22.75
C THR A 13 -5.48 9.40 22.34
N PRO A 14 -4.86 10.50 21.89
CA PRO A 14 -3.45 10.50 21.56
C PRO A 14 -2.58 10.01 22.72
N TYR A 15 -1.56 9.23 22.40
CA TYR A 15 -0.58 8.79 23.38
C TYR A 15 0.28 10.00 23.83
N VAL A 16 0.26 10.28 25.14
CA VAL A 16 1.11 11.27 25.77
C VAL A 16 2.03 10.55 26.76
N PRO A 17 3.34 10.61 26.57
CA PRO A 17 4.30 10.00 27.49
C PRO A 17 4.19 10.56 28.90
N ASN A 18 4.34 9.69 29.90
CA ASN A 18 4.42 10.06 31.30
C ASN A 18 5.33 9.09 32.06
N THR A 19 5.52 9.30 33.37
CA THR A 19 6.43 8.50 34.20
C THR A 19 6.06 7.00 34.24
N SER A 20 4.77 6.68 34.24
CA SER A 20 4.28 5.28 34.25
C SER A 20 4.16 4.66 32.85
N ASN A 21 4.19 5.47 31.81
CA ASN A 21 4.08 5.06 30.42
C ASN A 21 5.05 5.91 29.55
N PRO A 22 6.37 5.76 29.73
CA PRO A 22 7.35 6.59 29.05
C PRO A 22 7.45 6.27 27.55
N TRP A 23 7.98 7.23 26.78
CA TRP A 23 8.43 7.00 25.40
C TRP A 23 9.78 6.27 25.45
N ASP A 24 9.77 5.00 25.14
CA ASP A 24 10.91 4.09 25.23
C ASP A 24 11.12 3.30 23.94
N VAL A 25 12.21 2.55 23.87
CA VAL A 25 12.57 1.73 22.71
C VAL A 25 11.47 0.72 22.31
N MET A 26 10.71 0.21 23.26
CA MET A 26 9.64 -0.75 22.97
C MET A 26 8.48 -0.08 22.22
N LYS A 27 8.14 1.16 22.61
CA LYS A 27 7.10 1.94 21.92
C LYS A 27 7.55 2.44 20.57
N VAL A 28 8.79 2.89 20.44
CA VAL A 28 9.39 3.23 19.14
C VAL A 28 9.36 2.03 18.20
N LYS A 29 9.82 0.86 18.66
CA LYS A 29 9.74 -0.38 17.87
C LYS A 29 8.31 -0.74 17.50
N HIS A 30 7.37 -0.58 18.43
CA HIS A 30 5.95 -0.83 18.16
C HIS A 30 5.45 0.10 17.06
N LEU A 31 5.72 1.40 17.16
CA LEU A 31 5.32 2.39 16.16
C LEU A 31 5.83 2.00 14.76
N TYR A 32 7.13 1.74 14.61
CA TYR A 32 7.71 1.36 13.30
C TYR A 32 7.20 0.01 12.78
N LYS A 33 6.88 -0.94 13.67
CA LYS A 33 6.22 -2.19 13.25
C LYS A 33 4.80 -1.97 12.72
N ARG A 34 4.11 -0.95 13.20
CA ARG A 34 2.72 -0.64 12.78
C ARG A 34 2.70 0.25 11.53
N LEU A 35 3.55 1.25 11.45
CA LEU A 35 3.54 2.27 10.39
C LEU A 35 4.56 2.00 9.27
N ALA A 36 5.52 1.09 9.49
CA ALA A 36 6.47 0.61 8.49
C ALA A 36 6.57 -0.93 8.61
N TYR A 37 7.70 -1.53 8.24
CA TYR A 37 7.98 -2.96 8.47
C TYR A 37 9.11 -3.19 9.49
N GLY A 38 9.51 -2.14 10.16
CA GLY A 38 10.59 -2.09 11.13
C GLY A 38 11.47 -0.86 10.92
N ALA A 39 12.53 -0.77 11.68
CA ALA A 39 13.54 0.29 11.54
C ALA A 39 14.91 -0.24 11.99
N THR A 40 15.97 0.36 11.45
CA THR A 40 17.34 0.10 11.90
C THR A 40 17.57 0.69 13.29
N THR A 41 18.59 0.21 14.00
CA THR A 41 18.98 0.76 15.31
C THR A 41 19.20 2.27 15.25
N THR A 42 19.86 2.76 14.23
CA THR A 42 20.11 4.20 14.03
C THR A 42 18.79 4.99 13.96
N VAL A 43 17.79 4.49 13.24
CA VAL A 43 16.47 5.15 13.14
C VAL A 43 15.74 5.09 14.47
N LEU A 44 15.81 3.96 15.19
CA LEU A 44 15.20 3.84 16.52
C LEU A 44 15.82 4.79 17.54
N ASP A 45 17.15 4.92 17.55
CA ASP A 45 17.88 5.82 18.44
C ASP A 45 17.56 7.28 18.15
N ALA A 46 17.46 7.66 16.87
CA ALA A 46 17.03 8.99 16.48
C ALA A 46 15.59 9.30 16.92
N ALA A 47 14.68 8.34 16.78
CA ALA A 47 13.29 8.49 17.19
C ALA A 47 13.11 8.60 18.72
N LEU A 48 14.02 8.01 19.52
CA LEU A 48 14.00 8.17 20.99
C LEU A 48 14.32 9.58 21.44
N SER A 49 15.03 10.37 20.64
CA SER A 49 15.34 11.78 20.93
C SER A 49 14.23 12.75 20.52
N GLN A 50 13.16 12.25 19.91
CA GLN A 50 12.00 12.99 19.45
C GLN A 50 10.76 12.66 20.27
N THR A 51 9.73 13.48 20.18
CA THR A 51 8.41 13.14 20.72
C THR A 51 7.69 12.13 19.82
N PRO A 52 6.75 11.33 20.33
CA PRO A 52 5.92 10.43 19.51
C PRO A 52 5.25 11.14 18.34
N GLN A 53 4.78 12.39 18.56
CA GLN A 53 4.11 13.19 17.54
C GLN A 53 5.08 13.56 16.41
N GLU A 54 6.27 14.04 16.73
CA GLU A 54 7.28 14.38 15.73
C GLU A 54 7.66 13.19 14.86
N VAL A 55 7.79 11.99 15.46
CA VAL A 55 8.08 10.77 14.70
C VAL A 55 6.93 10.42 13.74
N VAL A 56 5.68 10.53 14.19
CA VAL A 56 4.50 10.26 13.34
C VAL A 56 4.40 11.30 12.22
N ASP A 57 4.59 12.58 12.52
CA ASP A 57 4.54 13.66 11.55
C ASP A 57 5.62 13.51 10.47
N ALA A 58 6.83 13.10 10.88
CA ALA A 58 7.92 12.82 9.94
C ALA A 58 7.59 11.64 9.01
N LEU A 59 7.00 10.55 9.53
CA LEU A 59 6.56 9.41 8.72
C LEU A 59 5.44 9.78 7.75
N LEU A 60 4.51 10.63 8.17
CA LEU A 60 3.43 11.13 7.31
C LEU A 60 3.98 12.02 6.20
N LEU A 61 4.88 12.94 6.53
CA LEU A 61 5.54 13.81 5.56
C LEU A 61 6.35 13.00 4.54
N ASP A 62 7.14 12.03 5.02
CA ASP A 62 7.89 11.09 4.17
C ASP A 62 6.95 10.37 3.19
N ALA A 63 5.84 9.81 3.68
CA ALA A 63 4.88 9.11 2.84
C ALA A 63 4.18 10.01 1.80
N GLN A 64 3.97 11.29 2.12
CA GLN A 64 3.37 12.27 1.21
C GLN A 64 4.36 12.76 0.15
N THR A 65 5.64 12.87 0.49
CA THR A 65 6.68 13.45 -0.39
C THR A 65 7.49 12.40 -1.15
N THR A 66 7.54 11.15 -0.67
CA THR A 66 8.20 10.06 -1.38
C THR A 66 7.53 9.83 -2.74
N PRO A 67 8.28 9.90 -3.86
CA PRO A 67 7.69 9.71 -5.18
C PRO A 67 7.21 8.28 -5.40
N ASN A 68 6.27 8.12 -6.32
CA ASN A 68 5.93 6.80 -6.81
C ASN A 68 7.13 6.15 -7.51
N THR A 69 7.07 4.85 -7.66
CA THR A 69 8.09 4.13 -8.44
C THR A 69 7.97 4.56 -9.90
N PRO A 70 9.08 4.95 -10.53
CA PRO A 70 9.06 5.36 -11.92
C PRO A 70 8.49 4.26 -12.83
N ALA A 71 7.73 4.69 -13.84
CA ALA A 71 7.17 3.78 -14.83
C ALA A 71 8.29 3.07 -15.60
N PRO A 72 8.30 1.73 -15.67
CA PRO A 72 9.19 1.01 -16.57
C PRO A 72 8.80 1.27 -18.04
N ALA A 73 9.68 0.97 -18.97
CA ALA A 73 9.44 1.23 -20.38
C ALA A 73 8.14 0.59 -20.90
N TRP A 74 7.82 -0.58 -20.40
CA TRP A 74 6.63 -1.36 -20.76
C TRP A 74 5.32 -0.97 -20.02
N ALA A 75 5.36 0.03 -19.13
CA ALA A 75 4.24 0.40 -18.26
C ALA A 75 2.92 0.70 -18.99
N TYR A 76 3.01 1.15 -20.23
CA TYR A 76 1.86 1.57 -21.04
C TYR A 76 1.87 0.92 -22.44
N TRP A 77 2.61 -0.17 -22.61
CA TRP A 77 2.62 -0.92 -23.86
C TRP A 77 1.24 -1.49 -24.16
N ASP A 78 0.92 -1.59 -25.43
CA ASP A 78 -0.16 -2.43 -25.94
C ASP A 78 0.40 -3.75 -26.49
N LEU A 79 -0.46 -4.63 -26.98
CA LEU A 79 -0.04 -5.96 -27.46
C LEU A 79 0.90 -5.90 -28.67
N SER A 80 0.88 -4.81 -29.43
CA SER A 80 1.73 -4.65 -30.63
C SER A 80 3.16 -4.20 -30.28
N ASP A 81 3.40 -3.74 -29.06
CA ASP A 81 4.72 -3.32 -28.59
C ASP A 81 5.61 -4.50 -28.18
N PHE A 82 5.01 -5.67 -27.88
CA PHE A 82 5.75 -6.88 -27.53
C PHE A 82 6.33 -7.54 -28.78
N ASN A 83 7.59 -7.99 -28.70
CA ASN A 83 8.19 -8.84 -29.72
C ASN A 83 7.83 -10.31 -29.52
N ASP A 84 7.82 -10.76 -28.26
CA ASP A 84 7.38 -12.07 -27.81
C ASP A 84 6.54 -11.88 -26.53
N TYR A 85 5.23 -11.76 -26.71
CA TYR A 85 4.31 -11.47 -25.61
C TYR A 85 4.45 -12.47 -24.45
N ASP A 86 4.48 -13.76 -24.73
CA ASP A 86 4.47 -14.78 -23.69
C ASP A 86 5.75 -14.71 -22.84
N THR A 87 6.88 -14.53 -23.44
CA THR A 87 8.17 -14.43 -22.75
C THR A 87 8.31 -13.09 -22.02
N GLU A 88 8.16 -11.98 -22.75
CA GLU A 88 8.40 -10.64 -22.21
C GLU A 88 7.39 -10.27 -21.11
N ASN A 89 6.10 -10.60 -21.28
CA ASN A 89 5.08 -10.34 -20.27
C ASN A 89 5.37 -11.06 -18.95
N ASN A 90 5.80 -12.34 -19.00
CA ASN A 90 6.20 -13.09 -17.80
C ASN A 90 7.42 -12.48 -17.11
N GLU A 91 8.42 -12.03 -17.89
CA GLU A 91 9.61 -11.38 -17.35
C GLU A 91 9.25 -10.05 -16.67
N PHE A 92 8.42 -9.23 -17.29
CA PHE A 92 7.98 -7.93 -16.76
C PHE A 92 7.12 -8.09 -15.49
N ILE A 93 6.22 -9.06 -15.45
CA ILE A 93 5.46 -9.40 -14.24
C ILE A 93 6.42 -9.80 -13.10
N SER A 94 7.41 -10.65 -13.40
CA SER A 94 8.40 -11.11 -12.43
C SER A 94 9.30 -9.98 -11.94
N GLU A 95 9.69 -9.07 -12.82
CA GLU A 95 10.42 -7.84 -12.50
C GLU A 95 9.59 -6.96 -11.57
N TRP A 96 8.32 -6.76 -11.92
CA TRP A 96 7.42 -5.90 -11.15
C TRP A 96 7.13 -6.46 -9.75
N TYR A 97 6.95 -7.76 -9.57
CA TYR A 97 6.83 -8.34 -8.24
C TYR A 97 8.05 -8.06 -7.36
N ARG A 98 9.25 -8.14 -7.93
CA ARG A 98 10.48 -7.79 -7.19
C ARG A 98 10.53 -6.31 -6.85
N GLN A 99 10.08 -5.44 -7.76
CA GLN A 99 10.00 -4.00 -7.51
C GLN A 99 8.96 -3.65 -6.45
N ALA A 100 7.76 -4.23 -6.52
CA ALA A 100 6.72 -4.04 -5.52
C ALA A 100 7.18 -4.48 -4.11
N ALA A 101 7.89 -5.60 -4.01
CA ALA A 101 8.47 -6.04 -2.75
C ALA A 101 9.52 -5.06 -2.19
N LYS A 102 10.33 -4.43 -3.05
CA LYS A 102 11.26 -3.36 -2.65
C LYS A 102 10.50 -2.13 -2.17
N ASP A 103 9.47 -1.70 -2.89
CA ASP A 103 8.65 -0.56 -2.52
C ASP A 103 8.01 -0.73 -1.14
N ILE A 104 7.44 -1.91 -0.89
CA ILE A 104 6.84 -2.26 0.40
C ILE A 104 7.88 -2.13 1.52
N ARG A 105 9.10 -2.62 1.30
CA ARG A 105 10.18 -2.60 2.28
C ARG A 105 10.75 -1.18 2.49
N ASP A 106 11.01 -0.45 1.41
CA ASP A 106 11.91 0.71 1.40
C ASP A 106 11.16 2.06 1.54
N LYS A 107 9.85 2.08 1.24
CA LYS A 107 9.03 3.30 1.30
C LYS A 107 8.27 3.50 2.61
N ASN A 108 8.74 2.93 3.71
CA ASN A 108 8.20 3.13 5.06
C ASN A 108 6.66 3.10 5.11
N LEU A 109 6.04 4.17 5.62
CA LEU A 109 4.58 4.28 5.74
C LEU A 109 3.88 4.24 4.38
N LYS A 110 4.44 4.85 3.34
CA LYS A 110 3.87 4.78 1.98
C LYS A 110 3.81 3.33 1.49
N GLY A 111 4.90 2.57 1.63
CA GLY A 111 4.94 1.15 1.27
C GLY A 111 3.95 0.32 2.09
N ARG A 112 3.82 0.62 3.39
CA ARG A 112 2.87 -0.04 4.29
C ARG A 112 1.42 0.20 3.86
N LEU A 113 1.05 1.43 3.53
CA LEU A 113 -0.29 1.79 3.11
C LEU A 113 -0.62 1.28 1.70
N THR A 114 0.34 1.32 0.77
CA THR A 114 0.18 0.72 -0.56
C THR A 114 -0.16 -0.77 -0.44
N PHE A 115 0.56 -1.51 0.42
CA PHE A 115 0.29 -2.93 0.66
C PHE A 115 -1.04 -3.16 1.39
N PHE A 116 -1.41 -2.28 2.33
CA PHE A 116 -2.73 -2.33 2.97
C PHE A 116 -3.85 -2.21 1.93
N TRP A 117 -3.75 -1.23 1.03
CA TRP A 117 -4.75 -1.01 -0.01
C TRP A 117 -4.75 -2.12 -1.06
N LEU A 118 -3.60 -2.72 -1.39
CA LEU A 118 -3.54 -3.91 -2.23
C LEU A 118 -4.35 -5.07 -1.66
N ASN A 119 -4.32 -5.26 -0.34
CA ASN A 119 -5.10 -6.30 0.33
C ASN A 119 -6.57 -5.92 0.51
N HIS A 120 -6.93 -4.65 0.39
CA HIS A 120 -8.30 -4.19 0.49
C HIS A 120 -9.01 -4.19 -0.87
N PHE A 121 -8.36 -3.63 -1.88
CA PHE A 121 -8.80 -3.67 -3.28
C PHE A 121 -8.04 -4.77 -4.02
N VAL A 122 -8.47 -6.00 -3.83
CA VAL A 122 -7.76 -7.17 -4.38
C VAL A 122 -8.02 -7.31 -5.89
N THR A 123 -6.97 -7.64 -6.65
CA THR A 123 -7.06 -8.19 -8.00
C THR A 123 -6.21 -9.46 -8.10
N GLN A 124 -6.49 -10.30 -9.07
CA GLN A 124 -5.68 -11.49 -9.38
C GLN A 124 -5.04 -11.30 -10.74
N ILE A 125 -3.71 -11.39 -10.78
CA ILE A 125 -2.97 -11.20 -12.02
C ILE A 125 -3.31 -12.26 -13.07
N GLU A 126 -3.65 -13.46 -12.65
CA GLU A 126 -4.06 -14.57 -13.48
C GLU A 126 -5.35 -14.25 -14.27
N THR A 127 -6.17 -13.31 -13.79
CA THR A 127 -7.42 -12.90 -14.45
C THR A 127 -7.15 -12.01 -15.67
N TYR A 128 -6.15 -11.13 -15.61
CA TYR A 128 -5.81 -10.22 -16.71
C TYR A 128 -4.47 -10.54 -17.37
N PHE A 129 -3.56 -11.19 -16.66
CA PHE A 129 -2.24 -11.65 -17.08
C PHE A 129 -1.50 -10.68 -18.04
N TYR A 130 -1.40 -9.40 -17.63
CA TYR A 130 -0.83 -8.34 -18.45
C TYR A 130 0.01 -7.38 -17.59
N ALA A 131 1.32 -7.33 -17.84
CA ALA A 131 2.27 -6.57 -17.05
C ALA A 131 1.95 -5.07 -16.96
N PRO A 132 1.56 -4.37 -18.05
CA PRO A 132 1.18 -2.96 -17.98
C PRO A 132 0.06 -2.69 -16.99
N TYR A 133 -0.97 -3.54 -16.91
CA TYR A 133 -2.05 -3.36 -15.95
C TYR A 133 -1.59 -3.56 -14.51
N THR A 134 -0.63 -4.46 -14.28
CA THR A 134 -0.04 -4.68 -12.96
C THR A 134 0.69 -3.43 -12.46
N PHE A 135 1.47 -2.77 -13.33
CA PHE A 135 2.12 -1.51 -13.01
C PHE A 135 1.10 -0.40 -12.74
N GLN A 136 0.16 -0.17 -13.66
CA GLN A 136 -0.85 0.90 -13.55
C GLN A 136 -1.70 0.75 -12.29
N TYR A 137 -2.05 -0.48 -11.93
CA TYR A 137 -2.78 -0.77 -10.70
C TYR A 137 -1.97 -0.38 -9.45
N TRP A 138 -0.69 -0.77 -9.41
CA TRP A 138 0.22 -0.44 -8.31
C TRP A 138 0.46 1.07 -8.18
N ASP A 139 0.60 1.76 -9.29
CA ASP A 139 0.80 3.21 -9.31
C ASP A 139 -0.39 3.97 -8.73
N ILE A 140 -1.63 3.55 -9.04
CA ILE A 140 -2.85 4.09 -8.42
C ILE A 140 -2.83 3.86 -6.89
N LEU A 141 -2.45 2.66 -6.43
CA LEU A 141 -2.34 2.38 -5.00
C LEU A 141 -1.32 3.30 -4.31
N GLN A 142 -0.15 3.53 -4.92
CA GLN A 142 0.86 4.45 -4.38
C GLN A 142 0.40 5.90 -4.39
N THR A 143 -0.26 6.32 -5.44
CA THR A 143 -0.75 7.71 -5.62
C THR A 143 -1.78 8.07 -4.57
N HIS A 144 -2.67 7.14 -4.27
CA HIS A 144 -3.85 7.41 -3.43
C HIS A 144 -3.75 6.84 -2.02
N CYS A 145 -2.64 6.23 -1.62
CA CYS A 145 -2.50 5.57 -0.31
C CYS A 145 -2.79 6.49 0.90
N LEU A 146 -2.60 7.80 0.75
CA LEU A 146 -2.94 8.87 1.71
C LEU A 146 -3.84 9.95 1.12
N GLY A 147 -4.42 9.71 -0.05
CA GLY A 147 -5.18 10.69 -0.79
C GLY A 147 -6.68 10.75 -0.42
N ASN A 148 -7.44 11.40 -1.29
CA ASN A 148 -8.88 11.45 -1.16
C ASN A 148 -9.52 10.10 -1.52
N PHE A 149 -10.20 9.48 -0.55
CA PHE A 149 -10.77 8.14 -0.71
C PHE A 149 -11.81 8.04 -1.84
N LYS A 150 -12.62 9.07 -2.04
CA LYS A 150 -13.63 9.10 -3.14
C LYS A 150 -12.93 9.04 -4.50
N THR A 151 -11.90 9.84 -4.70
CA THR A 151 -11.09 9.82 -5.93
C THR A 151 -10.42 8.47 -6.10
N PHE A 152 -9.84 7.93 -5.04
CA PHE A 152 -9.19 6.63 -5.05
C PHE A 152 -10.14 5.50 -5.48
N VAL A 153 -11.32 5.39 -4.86
CA VAL A 153 -12.32 4.35 -5.20
C VAL A 153 -12.73 4.46 -6.67
N ARG A 154 -12.89 5.68 -7.18
CA ARG A 154 -13.22 5.88 -8.58
C ARG A 154 -12.10 5.41 -9.51
N GLU A 155 -10.86 5.80 -9.25
CA GLU A 155 -9.74 5.47 -10.13
C GLU A 155 -9.41 3.97 -10.10
N ILE A 156 -9.42 3.36 -8.91
CA ILE A 156 -9.19 1.92 -8.78
C ILE A 156 -10.31 1.09 -9.46
N GLY A 157 -11.57 1.53 -9.35
CA GLY A 157 -12.71 0.86 -9.96
C GLY A 157 -12.75 0.99 -11.49
N LEU A 158 -12.10 2.00 -12.06
CA LEU A 158 -11.99 2.19 -13.51
C LEU A 158 -10.68 1.59 -14.09
N ASN A 159 -9.79 1.11 -13.22
CA ASN A 159 -8.54 0.50 -13.69
C ASN A 159 -8.82 -0.80 -14.45
N PRO A 160 -8.16 -1.05 -15.59
CA PRO A 160 -8.38 -2.26 -16.39
C PRO A 160 -8.22 -3.58 -15.62
N ALA A 161 -7.24 -3.68 -14.72
CA ALA A 161 -7.06 -4.87 -13.89
C ALA A 161 -8.29 -5.15 -13.01
N MET A 162 -8.88 -4.11 -12.39
CA MET A 162 -10.09 -4.24 -11.59
C MET A 162 -11.32 -4.55 -12.43
N LEU A 163 -11.48 -3.90 -13.59
CA LEU A 163 -12.59 -4.16 -14.50
C LEU A 163 -12.58 -5.61 -15.01
N LEU A 164 -11.41 -6.16 -15.32
CA LEU A 164 -11.27 -7.56 -15.72
C LEU A 164 -11.53 -8.50 -14.54
N PHE A 165 -10.96 -8.19 -13.37
CA PHE A 165 -11.11 -9.02 -12.17
C PHE A 165 -12.57 -9.15 -11.70
N LEU A 166 -13.35 -8.08 -11.80
CA LEU A 166 -14.77 -8.04 -11.40
C LEU A 166 -15.73 -8.28 -12.57
N ASN A 167 -15.26 -8.71 -13.75
CA ASN A 167 -16.06 -8.83 -14.97
C ASN A 167 -16.81 -7.54 -15.37
N GLY A 168 -16.31 -6.38 -14.89
CA GLY A 168 -16.94 -5.08 -15.15
C GLY A 168 -16.96 -4.69 -16.64
N PHE A 169 -16.07 -5.27 -17.45
CA PHE A 169 -16.02 -5.07 -18.91
C PHE A 169 -17.20 -5.72 -19.65
N GLU A 170 -17.84 -6.71 -19.04
CA GLU A 170 -19.05 -7.37 -19.59
C GLU A 170 -20.34 -6.63 -19.23
N ASN A 171 -20.25 -5.62 -18.35
CA ASN A 171 -21.42 -4.90 -17.85
C ASN A 171 -22.09 -4.08 -18.95
N SER A 172 -23.37 -4.30 -19.17
CA SER A 172 -24.17 -3.56 -20.13
C SER A 172 -25.55 -3.20 -19.55
N SER A 173 -26.21 -2.21 -20.15
CA SER A 173 -27.56 -1.81 -19.73
C SER A 173 -28.60 -2.91 -19.89
N GLN A 174 -28.32 -3.91 -20.75
CA GLN A 174 -29.21 -5.05 -21.00
C GLN A 174 -28.88 -6.25 -20.09
N ASN A 175 -27.62 -6.36 -19.69
CA ASN A 175 -27.13 -7.39 -18.78
C ASN A 175 -26.23 -6.71 -17.73
N PRO A 176 -26.83 -6.08 -16.71
CA PRO A 176 -26.02 -5.49 -15.63
C PRO A 176 -25.32 -6.56 -14.83
N ASN A 177 -24.06 -6.34 -14.56
CA ASN A 177 -23.30 -7.17 -13.63
C ASN A 177 -23.80 -6.91 -12.20
N GLU A 178 -23.99 -7.94 -11.39
CA GLU A 178 -24.53 -7.84 -10.02
C GLU A 178 -23.54 -7.17 -9.03
#